data_0ddfe4a249129a5069117c8925b1abdf
#
_entry.id   0ddfe4a249129a5069117c8925b1abdf
#
_cell.length_a   1.000
_cell.length_b   1.000
_cell.length_c   1.000
_cell.angle_alpha   90.00
_cell.angle_beta   90.00
_cell.angle_gamma   90.00
#
_symmetry.space_group_name_H-M   'P 1'
#
loop_
_entity.id
_entity.type
_entity.pdbx_description
1 polymer ?
#
loop_
_entity_poly.entity_id
_entity_poly.type
_entity_poly.pdbx_seq_one_letter_code
_entity_poly.pdbx_strand_id
1 'polypeptide(L)'
;MSQKLSVVIPTLNAQHVLPSTLETLMEGVFAGVIGDLVIVDGGSNDATLNIAKEVGAIVSETTPSRGGQIFAGVFACKCDWVLILHADSRLSQGWVELIPTAPDPERAYYFQLQFDAAGFAARWVATWANLRSKIFALPYGDQGILINKNLLASIGDYPTAPLMEDVILARKLGRRLIALPIMITTSSEKYIAQGWLRRGFRNLALLFQFLLGTTPEALYKKYYS
;
A
#
# COMPACT_ATOMS: atom_id res chain seq x y z
N MET A 1 -6.60 26.14 2.09
CA MET A 1 -6.56 25.22 0.94
C MET A 1 -6.23 23.85 1.51
N SER A 2 -7.04 22.84 1.26
CA SER A 2 -6.73 21.47 1.69
C SER A 2 -5.46 21.00 1.00
N GLN A 3 -4.59 20.31 1.73
CA GLN A 3 -3.35 19.73 1.20
C GLN A 3 -3.68 18.72 0.09
N LYS A 4 -3.14 18.89 -1.11
CA LYS A 4 -3.32 17.94 -2.21
C LYS A 4 -2.41 16.73 -2.03
N LEU A 5 -2.91 15.56 -2.42
CA LEU A 5 -2.23 14.29 -2.37
C LEU A 5 -1.92 13.81 -3.80
N SER A 6 -0.74 13.25 -4.01
CA SER A 6 -0.50 12.33 -5.14
C SER A 6 -0.81 10.92 -4.69
N VAL A 7 -1.48 10.14 -5.54
CA VAL A 7 -1.74 8.71 -5.28
C VAL A 7 -0.78 7.88 -6.12
N VAL A 8 -0.11 6.89 -5.51
CA VAL A 8 0.77 5.94 -6.19
C VAL A 8 0.21 4.54 -6.07
N ILE A 9 0.03 3.86 -7.20
CA ILE A 9 -0.45 2.47 -7.25
C ILE A 9 0.51 1.64 -8.11
N PRO A 10 1.30 0.73 -7.54
CA PRO A 10 2.04 -0.27 -8.29
C PRO A 10 1.08 -1.33 -8.84
N THR A 11 1.21 -1.66 -10.12
CA THR A 11 0.35 -2.63 -10.81
C THR A 11 1.16 -3.73 -11.49
N LEU A 12 0.58 -4.92 -11.54
CA LEU A 12 1.01 -6.03 -12.39
C LEU A 12 -0.19 -6.97 -12.60
N ASN A 13 -0.74 -7.03 -13.82
CA ASN A 13 -1.91 -7.81 -14.19
C ASN A 13 -3.10 -7.58 -13.23
N ALA A 14 -3.49 -6.30 -13.07
CA ALA A 14 -4.46 -5.86 -12.09
C ALA A 14 -5.84 -5.49 -12.68
N GLN A 15 -6.14 -5.87 -13.95
CA GLN A 15 -7.36 -5.46 -14.65
C GLN A 15 -8.66 -5.74 -13.88
N HIS A 16 -8.70 -6.78 -13.06
CA HIS A 16 -9.90 -7.18 -12.32
C HIS A 16 -10.09 -6.46 -10.99
N VAL A 17 -9.02 -5.92 -10.41
CA VAL A 17 -9.05 -5.29 -9.07
C VAL A 17 -8.88 -3.77 -9.13
N LEU A 18 -8.10 -3.27 -10.08
CA LEU A 18 -7.79 -1.86 -10.22
C LEU A 18 -9.03 -0.95 -10.36
N PRO A 19 -10.08 -1.30 -11.14
CA PRO A 19 -11.26 -0.44 -11.26
C PRO A 19 -11.93 -0.15 -9.92
N SER A 20 -12.08 -1.15 -9.05
CA SER A 20 -12.71 -0.96 -7.74
C SER A 20 -11.87 -0.11 -6.79
N THR A 21 -10.54 -0.15 -6.91
CA THR A 21 -9.63 0.75 -6.18
C THR A 21 -9.80 2.19 -6.66
N LEU A 22 -9.80 2.40 -7.98
CA LEU A 22 -9.97 3.72 -8.60
C LEU A 22 -11.32 4.34 -8.25
N GLU A 23 -12.39 3.55 -8.20
CA GLU A 23 -13.73 4.00 -7.81
C GLU A 23 -13.71 4.65 -6.42
N THR A 24 -13.03 4.05 -5.44
CA THR A 24 -12.95 4.61 -4.07
C THR A 24 -12.16 5.93 -4.02
N LEU A 25 -11.28 6.17 -4.99
CA LEU A 25 -10.50 7.42 -5.07
C LEU A 25 -11.33 8.58 -5.65
N MET A 26 -12.45 8.31 -6.31
CA MET A 26 -13.30 9.37 -6.89
C MET A 26 -13.81 10.35 -5.83
N GLU A 27 -14.04 9.90 -4.60
CA GLU A 27 -14.37 10.78 -3.47
C GLU A 27 -13.31 11.88 -3.29
N GLY A 28 -12.02 11.51 -3.31
CA GLY A 28 -10.91 12.45 -3.18
C GLY A 28 -10.73 13.34 -4.41
N VAL A 29 -11.07 12.85 -5.61
CA VAL A 29 -11.07 13.65 -6.84
C VAL A 29 -12.15 14.72 -6.77
N PHE A 30 -13.40 14.35 -6.43
CA PHE A 30 -14.52 15.30 -6.31
C PHE A 30 -14.32 16.31 -5.18
N ALA A 31 -13.68 15.90 -4.10
CA ALA A 31 -13.32 16.81 -2.99
C ALA A 31 -12.11 17.71 -3.30
N GLY A 32 -11.44 17.53 -4.45
CA GLY A 32 -10.25 18.27 -4.84
C GLY A 32 -9.01 17.98 -3.99
N VAL A 33 -9.02 16.87 -3.25
CA VAL A 33 -7.91 16.42 -2.39
C VAL A 33 -6.86 15.67 -3.21
N ILE A 34 -7.24 14.90 -4.22
CA ILE A 34 -6.30 14.23 -5.12
C ILE A 34 -5.82 15.24 -6.17
N GLY A 35 -4.52 15.45 -6.23
CA GLY A 35 -3.86 16.33 -7.21
C GLY A 35 -3.41 15.58 -8.45
N ASP A 36 -2.89 14.38 -8.29
CA ASP A 36 -2.51 13.48 -9.38
C ASP A 36 -2.58 12.00 -8.95
N LEU A 37 -2.70 11.13 -9.95
CA LEU A 37 -2.67 9.67 -9.82
C LEU A 37 -1.52 9.15 -10.67
N VAL A 38 -0.62 8.40 -10.06
CA VAL A 38 0.53 7.75 -10.69
C VAL A 38 0.34 6.24 -10.61
N ILE A 39 0.25 5.58 -11.76
CA ILE A 39 0.21 4.13 -11.86
C ILE A 39 1.55 3.67 -12.43
N VAL A 40 2.24 2.82 -11.65
CA VAL A 40 3.53 2.26 -12.06
C VAL A 40 3.36 0.79 -12.37
N ASP A 41 3.40 0.46 -13.65
CA ASP A 41 3.16 -0.89 -14.13
C ASP A 41 4.44 -1.71 -14.21
N GLY A 42 4.37 -2.95 -13.74
CA GLY A 42 5.47 -3.92 -13.73
C GLY A 42 5.54 -4.80 -14.99
N GLY A 43 4.92 -4.38 -16.11
CA GLY A 43 4.88 -5.16 -17.35
C GLY A 43 3.63 -6.03 -17.47
N SER A 44 2.45 -5.45 -17.25
CA SER A 44 1.17 -6.14 -17.40
C SER A 44 0.89 -6.54 -18.85
N ASN A 45 0.31 -7.73 -19.02
CA ASN A 45 -0.10 -8.28 -20.30
C ASN A 45 -1.64 -8.29 -20.48
N ASP A 46 -2.37 -7.67 -19.56
CA ASP A 46 -3.82 -7.56 -19.53
C ASP A 46 -4.28 -6.11 -19.79
N ALA A 47 -5.54 -5.79 -19.52
CA ALA A 47 -6.09 -4.45 -19.74
C ALA A 47 -5.64 -3.39 -18.70
N THR A 48 -4.74 -3.70 -17.77
CA THR A 48 -4.31 -2.79 -16.69
C THR A 48 -3.86 -1.42 -17.22
N LEU A 49 -2.99 -1.41 -18.23
CA LEU A 49 -2.46 -0.16 -18.82
C LEU A 49 -3.55 0.67 -19.51
N ASN A 50 -4.51 0.02 -20.16
CA ASN A 50 -5.64 0.72 -20.80
C ASN A 50 -6.51 1.40 -19.74
N ILE A 51 -6.86 0.68 -18.66
CA ILE A 51 -7.62 1.24 -17.53
C ILE A 51 -6.90 2.45 -16.94
N ALA A 52 -5.58 2.36 -16.72
CA ALA A 52 -4.78 3.45 -16.18
C ALA A 52 -4.83 4.71 -17.09
N LYS A 53 -4.75 4.54 -18.40
CA LYS A 53 -4.80 5.63 -19.38
C LYS A 53 -6.19 6.27 -19.46
N GLU A 54 -7.24 5.46 -19.43
CA GLU A 54 -8.64 5.92 -19.49
C GLU A 54 -9.01 6.83 -18.31
N VAL A 55 -8.46 6.59 -17.12
CA VAL A 55 -8.71 7.46 -15.95
C VAL A 55 -7.78 8.68 -15.88
N GLY A 56 -6.92 8.88 -16.89
CA GLY A 56 -6.01 10.02 -16.95
C GLY A 56 -4.84 9.94 -15.97
N ALA A 57 -4.45 8.74 -15.53
CA ALA A 57 -3.30 8.55 -14.66
C ALA A 57 -1.98 8.88 -15.38
N ILE A 58 -1.00 9.34 -14.64
CA ILE A 58 0.39 9.35 -15.08
C ILE A 58 0.86 7.89 -15.04
N VAL A 59 1.18 7.33 -16.21
CA VAL A 59 1.61 5.93 -16.32
C VAL A 59 3.12 5.88 -16.49
N SER A 60 3.76 5.04 -15.70
CA SER A 60 5.18 4.67 -15.82
C SER A 60 5.32 3.16 -15.86
N GLU A 61 6.21 2.64 -16.68
CA GLU A 61 6.49 1.22 -16.81
C GLU A 61 7.89 0.91 -16.28
N THR A 62 8.00 -0.15 -15.48
CA THR A 62 9.25 -0.59 -14.87
C THR A 62 9.36 -2.12 -14.91
N THR A 63 10.50 -2.66 -14.50
CA THR A 63 10.60 -4.09 -14.22
C THR A 63 9.76 -4.47 -12.99
N PRO A 64 9.18 -5.69 -12.92
CA PRO A 64 8.35 -6.14 -11.81
C PRO A 64 9.11 -6.11 -10.47
N SER A 65 8.85 -5.11 -9.67
CA SER A 65 9.40 -4.96 -8.31
C SER A 65 8.54 -3.97 -7.56
N ARG A 66 7.77 -4.42 -6.57
CA ARG A 66 6.85 -3.55 -5.84
C ARG A 66 7.57 -2.33 -5.25
N GLY A 67 8.69 -2.55 -4.56
CA GLY A 67 9.47 -1.45 -4.00
C GLY A 67 10.01 -0.50 -5.07
N GLY A 68 10.53 -1.05 -6.17
CA GLY A 68 11.02 -0.26 -7.31
C GLY A 68 9.91 0.53 -8.01
N GLN A 69 8.73 -0.08 -8.20
CA GLN A 69 7.56 0.59 -8.77
C GLN A 69 7.11 1.75 -7.89
N ILE A 70 6.99 1.53 -6.57
CA ILE A 70 6.57 2.59 -5.63
C ILE A 70 7.61 3.72 -5.61
N PHE A 71 8.90 3.39 -5.57
CA PHE A 71 9.98 4.38 -5.62
C PHE A 71 9.86 5.26 -6.87
N ALA A 72 9.72 4.66 -8.06
CA ALA A 72 9.54 5.38 -9.32
C ALA A 72 8.26 6.24 -9.30
N GLY A 73 7.17 5.72 -8.75
CA GLY A 73 5.91 6.45 -8.61
C GLY A 73 6.02 7.68 -7.71
N VAL A 74 6.65 7.55 -6.56
CA VAL A 74 6.90 8.67 -5.63
C VAL A 74 7.70 9.78 -6.30
N PHE A 75 8.69 9.41 -7.12
CA PHE A 75 9.49 10.37 -7.87
C PHE A 75 8.67 11.14 -8.92
N ALA A 76 7.69 10.46 -9.55
CA ALA A 76 6.81 11.07 -10.55
C ALA A 76 5.69 11.95 -9.96
N CYS A 77 5.42 11.86 -8.66
CA CYS A 77 4.39 12.63 -7.95
C CYS A 77 4.65 14.13 -7.97
N LYS A 78 3.58 14.94 -8.13
CA LYS A 78 3.65 16.40 -8.14
C LYS A 78 3.40 17.03 -6.77
N CYS A 79 2.63 16.35 -5.90
CA CYS A 79 2.32 16.84 -4.56
C CYS A 79 3.39 16.42 -3.55
N ASP A 80 3.46 17.15 -2.43
CA ASP A 80 4.39 16.84 -1.32
C ASP A 80 3.93 15.63 -0.51
N TRP A 81 2.62 15.39 -0.46
CA TRP A 81 2.04 14.24 0.22
C TRP A 81 1.71 13.14 -0.78
N VAL A 82 2.12 11.93 -0.44
CA VAL A 82 1.92 10.75 -1.28
C VAL A 82 1.10 9.71 -0.52
N LEU A 83 0.00 9.30 -1.12
CA LEU A 83 -0.82 8.17 -0.71
C LEU A 83 -0.43 6.95 -1.54
N ILE A 84 0.20 5.96 -0.93
CA ILE A 84 0.60 4.72 -1.57
C ILE A 84 -0.43 3.65 -1.27
N LEU A 85 -1.02 3.06 -2.31
CA LEU A 85 -2.03 2.01 -2.21
C LEU A 85 -1.66 0.82 -3.09
N HIS A 86 -2.13 -0.38 -2.73
CA HIS A 86 -2.09 -1.53 -3.64
C HIS A 86 -3.23 -1.46 -4.67
N ALA A 87 -3.07 -2.14 -5.80
CA ALA A 87 -4.05 -2.16 -6.88
C ALA A 87 -5.40 -2.79 -6.47
N ASP A 88 -5.45 -3.54 -5.38
CA ASP A 88 -6.64 -4.19 -4.81
C ASP A 88 -7.13 -3.54 -3.51
N SER A 89 -6.67 -2.32 -3.21
CA SER A 89 -6.97 -1.60 -1.96
C SER A 89 -8.13 -0.62 -2.14
N ARG A 90 -9.22 -0.84 -1.44
CA ARG A 90 -10.41 0.02 -1.47
C ARG A 90 -10.55 0.77 -0.15
N LEU A 91 -10.55 2.11 -0.21
CA LEU A 91 -10.80 2.95 0.95
C LEU A 91 -12.30 2.97 1.30
N SER A 92 -12.63 3.04 2.58
CA SER A 92 -14.02 3.19 3.02
C SER A 92 -14.59 4.54 2.61
N GLN A 93 -15.89 4.62 2.35
CA GLN A 93 -16.58 5.89 2.13
C GLN A 93 -16.32 6.87 3.28
N GLY A 94 -16.17 8.16 2.97
CA GLY A 94 -15.87 9.20 3.95
C GLY A 94 -14.38 9.27 4.33
N TRP A 95 -13.51 8.58 3.63
CA TRP A 95 -12.07 8.56 3.94
C TRP A 95 -11.42 9.95 3.86
N VAL A 96 -11.92 10.81 2.98
CA VAL A 96 -11.40 12.18 2.80
C VAL A 96 -11.55 13.01 4.08
N GLU A 97 -12.68 12.87 4.77
CA GLU A 97 -12.97 13.61 6.00
C GLU A 97 -12.10 13.15 7.18
N LEU A 98 -11.59 11.92 7.11
CA LEU A 98 -10.76 11.30 8.14
C LEU A 98 -9.25 11.57 7.95
N ILE A 99 -8.86 12.09 6.80
CA ILE A 99 -7.48 12.58 6.61
C ILE A 99 -7.32 13.93 7.33
N PRO A 100 -6.26 14.11 8.13
CA PRO A 100 -5.99 15.40 8.74
C PRO A 100 -5.90 16.52 7.71
N THR A 101 -6.57 17.63 7.91
CA THR A 101 -6.53 18.80 7.01
C THR A 101 -5.14 19.44 6.95
N ALA A 102 -4.34 19.31 8.01
CA ALA A 102 -2.95 19.72 8.11
C ALA A 102 -2.14 18.56 8.74
N PRO A 103 -1.80 17.53 7.96
CA PRO A 103 -1.05 16.41 8.49
C PRO A 103 0.37 16.84 8.88
N ASP A 104 0.87 16.30 10.00
CA ASP A 104 2.22 16.58 10.51
C ASP A 104 3.27 16.00 9.51
N PRO A 105 4.13 16.82 8.89
CA PRO A 105 5.10 16.36 7.91
C PRO A 105 6.18 15.42 8.49
N GLU A 106 6.34 15.37 9.82
CA GLU A 106 7.24 14.45 10.50
C GLU A 106 6.58 13.10 10.82
N ARG A 107 5.34 12.88 10.39
CA ARG A 107 4.57 11.66 10.60
C ARG A 107 4.20 11.01 9.29
N ALA A 108 4.03 9.69 9.34
CA ALA A 108 3.42 8.90 8.28
C ALA A 108 2.18 8.20 8.83
N TYR A 109 1.17 8.06 8.00
CA TYR A 109 -0.14 7.57 8.41
C TYR A 109 -0.46 6.28 7.67
N TYR A 110 -1.07 5.31 8.36
CA TYR A 110 -1.54 4.05 7.77
C TYR A 110 -2.98 3.77 8.17
N PHE A 111 -3.64 2.84 7.46
CA PHE A 111 -5.05 2.58 7.58
C PHE A 111 -5.34 1.25 8.29
N GLN A 112 -6.58 1.04 8.69
CA GLN A 112 -7.02 -0.17 9.36
C GLN A 112 -7.45 -1.21 8.32
N LEU A 113 -6.80 -2.37 8.33
CA LEU A 113 -7.05 -3.44 7.37
C LEU A 113 -8.38 -4.15 7.65
N GLN A 114 -9.12 -4.41 6.59
CA GLN A 114 -10.16 -5.42 6.53
C GLN A 114 -10.08 -6.20 5.21
N PHE A 115 -10.71 -7.36 5.16
CA PHE A 115 -10.80 -8.17 3.95
C PHE A 115 -12.20 -8.09 3.35
N ASP A 116 -12.29 -8.29 2.03
CA ASP A 116 -13.56 -8.35 1.29
C ASP A 116 -14.32 -9.68 1.48
N ALA A 117 -13.92 -10.49 2.46
CA ALA A 117 -14.56 -11.74 2.85
C ALA A 117 -15.23 -11.64 4.21
N ALA A 118 -16.43 -12.21 4.32
CA ALA A 118 -17.12 -12.40 5.58
C ALA A 118 -16.55 -13.63 6.35
N GLY A 119 -16.74 -13.63 7.67
CA GLY A 119 -16.44 -14.78 8.51
C GLY A 119 -15.40 -14.51 9.61
N PHE A 120 -15.30 -15.47 10.53
CA PHE A 120 -14.43 -15.35 11.70
C PHE A 120 -12.93 -15.29 11.31
N ALA A 121 -12.49 -16.12 10.38
CA ALA A 121 -11.09 -16.19 9.99
C ALA A 121 -10.58 -14.88 9.38
N ALA A 122 -11.37 -14.25 8.48
CA ALA A 122 -11.05 -12.97 7.89
C ALA A 122 -10.92 -11.87 8.95
N ARG A 123 -11.91 -11.78 9.86
CA ARG A 123 -11.88 -10.82 10.97
C ARG A 123 -10.72 -11.05 11.91
N TRP A 124 -10.41 -12.31 12.24
CA TRP A 124 -9.31 -12.65 13.14
C TRP A 124 -7.94 -12.23 12.54
N VAL A 125 -7.69 -12.53 11.26
CA VAL A 125 -6.45 -12.15 10.57
C VAL A 125 -6.34 -10.63 10.44
N ALA A 126 -7.42 -9.93 10.09
CA ALA A 126 -7.43 -8.47 10.03
C ALA A 126 -7.17 -7.84 11.41
N THR A 127 -7.82 -8.33 12.46
CA THR A 127 -7.61 -7.85 13.84
C THR A 127 -6.16 -8.05 14.27
N TRP A 128 -5.58 -9.21 13.98
CA TRP A 128 -4.17 -9.48 14.28
C TRP A 128 -3.23 -8.56 13.50
N ALA A 129 -3.48 -8.31 12.20
CA ALA A 129 -2.71 -7.39 11.39
C ALA A 129 -2.74 -5.96 11.95
N ASN A 130 -3.93 -5.47 12.33
CA ASN A 130 -4.11 -4.15 12.92
C ASN A 130 -3.43 -4.05 14.30
N LEU A 131 -3.55 -5.08 15.13
CA LEU A 131 -2.91 -5.13 16.45
C LEU A 131 -1.36 -5.12 16.32
N ARG A 132 -0.82 -5.94 15.42
CA ARG A 132 0.62 -5.94 15.08
C ARG A 132 1.08 -4.54 14.69
N SER A 133 0.36 -3.87 13.79
CA SER A 133 0.71 -2.54 13.32
C SER A 133 0.68 -1.50 14.43
N LYS A 134 -0.32 -1.60 15.32
CA LYS A 134 -0.46 -0.70 16.47
C LYS A 134 0.62 -0.90 17.54
N ILE A 135 0.95 -2.17 17.86
CA ILE A 135 1.89 -2.49 18.95
C ILE A 135 3.35 -2.35 18.48
N PHE A 136 3.66 -2.87 17.30
CA PHE A 136 5.04 -2.96 16.81
C PHE A 136 5.40 -1.91 15.76
N ALA A 137 4.47 -1.00 15.43
CA ALA A 137 4.63 -0.02 14.34
C ALA A 137 5.04 -0.70 13.02
N LEU A 138 4.38 -1.81 12.67
CA LEU A 138 4.69 -2.63 11.49
C LEU A 138 3.46 -2.81 10.59
N PRO A 139 2.88 -1.74 10.01
CA PRO A 139 1.88 -1.91 8.95
C PRO A 139 2.53 -2.56 7.73
N TYR A 140 1.78 -3.44 7.05
CA TYR A 140 2.16 -3.97 5.76
C TYR A 140 1.61 -3.09 4.64
N GLY A 141 2.11 -3.30 3.42
CA GLY A 141 1.72 -2.49 2.27
C GLY A 141 0.22 -2.52 1.94
N ASP A 142 -0.49 -3.59 2.30
CA ASP A 142 -1.95 -3.71 2.18
C ASP A 142 -2.74 -2.77 3.11
N GLN A 143 -2.09 -2.16 4.09
CA GLN A 143 -2.67 -1.13 4.96
C GLN A 143 -2.54 0.29 4.37
N GLY A 144 -1.92 0.44 3.20
CA GLY A 144 -1.65 1.75 2.60
C GLY A 144 -0.77 2.63 3.49
N ILE A 145 -0.21 3.67 2.89
CA ILE A 145 0.57 4.67 3.64
C ILE A 145 0.40 6.05 3.03
N LEU A 146 0.14 7.04 3.88
CA LEU A 146 0.16 8.46 3.54
C LEU A 146 1.41 9.07 4.19
N ILE A 147 2.31 9.63 3.38
CA ILE A 147 3.61 10.11 3.83
C ILE A 147 4.03 11.38 3.08
N ASN A 148 4.72 12.29 3.77
CA ASN A 148 5.34 13.45 3.14
C ASN A 148 6.65 13.05 2.44
N LYS A 149 6.90 13.57 1.23
CA LYS A 149 8.09 13.27 0.43
C LYS A 149 9.38 13.65 1.14
N ASN A 150 9.40 14.75 1.88
CA ASN A 150 10.57 15.19 2.64
C ASN A 150 10.89 14.20 3.78
N LEU A 151 9.85 13.70 4.47
CA LEU A 151 10.04 12.66 5.48
C LEU A 151 10.60 11.38 4.85
N LEU A 152 10.04 10.98 3.70
CA LEU A 152 10.49 9.80 2.98
C LEU A 152 11.96 9.94 2.55
N ALA A 153 12.35 11.08 1.98
CA ALA A 153 13.73 11.37 1.61
C ALA A 153 14.67 11.38 2.83
N SER A 154 14.23 11.92 3.98
CA SER A 154 15.02 11.98 5.21
C SER A 154 15.39 10.62 5.78
N ILE A 155 14.62 9.57 5.47
CA ILE A 155 14.87 8.19 5.89
C ILE A 155 15.52 7.32 4.80
N GLY A 156 15.96 7.94 3.69
CA GLY A 156 16.63 7.28 2.56
C GLY A 156 15.67 6.67 1.55
N ASP A 157 14.61 7.39 1.25
CA ASP A 157 13.60 7.08 0.25
C ASP A 157 12.84 5.75 0.46
N TYR A 158 11.91 5.44 -0.47
CA TYR A 158 11.15 4.20 -0.43
C TYR A 158 12.07 3.01 -0.75
N PRO A 159 12.05 1.93 0.06
CA PRO A 159 12.91 0.78 -0.16
C PRO A 159 12.59 0.07 -1.49
N THR A 160 13.61 -0.18 -2.30
CA THR A 160 13.48 -0.88 -3.60
C THR A 160 13.62 -2.40 -3.47
N ALA A 161 13.63 -2.95 -2.26
CA ALA A 161 13.73 -4.38 -2.00
C ALA A 161 12.62 -5.17 -2.73
N PRO A 162 12.92 -6.37 -3.25
CA PRO A 162 11.94 -7.17 -4.00
C PRO A 162 10.84 -7.76 -3.11
N LEU A 163 11.08 -7.85 -1.80
CA LEU A 163 10.13 -8.28 -0.78
C LEU A 163 10.46 -7.59 0.55
N MET A 164 9.48 -7.44 1.46
CA MET A 164 9.63 -6.77 2.76
C MET A 164 9.97 -5.26 2.67
N GLU A 165 9.75 -4.63 1.54
CA GLU A 165 9.93 -3.19 1.34
C GLU A 165 9.10 -2.35 2.32
N ASP A 166 7.87 -2.81 2.59
CA ASP A 166 6.95 -2.23 3.57
C ASP A 166 7.45 -2.38 5.01
N VAL A 167 7.99 -3.54 5.36
CA VAL A 167 8.58 -3.79 6.68
C VAL A 167 9.85 -2.94 6.89
N ILE A 168 10.69 -2.82 5.85
CA ILE A 168 11.87 -1.95 5.89
C ILE A 168 11.45 -0.50 6.14
N LEU A 169 10.47 -0.01 5.37
CA LEU A 169 9.93 1.33 5.53
C LEU A 169 9.35 1.55 6.93
N ALA A 170 8.51 0.64 7.39
CA ALA A 170 7.90 0.71 8.71
C ALA A 170 8.95 0.77 9.84
N ARG A 171 10.02 -0.02 9.74
CA ARG A 171 11.13 0.01 10.72
C ARG A 171 11.91 1.33 10.70
N LYS A 172 12.13 1.92 9.52
CA LYS A 172 12.76 3.24 9.40
C LYS A 172 11.89 4.36 10.01
N LEU A 173 10.57 4.27 9.85
CA LEU A 173 9.62 5.23 10.39
C LEU A 173 9.39 5.04 11.90
N GLY A 174 9.27 3.82 12.37
CA GLY A 174 9.07 3.49 13.78
C GLY A 174 7.90 4.26 14.42
N ARG A 175 8.18 5.03 15.47
CA ARG A 175 7.16 5.81 16.21
C ARG A 175 6.58 7.00 15.43
N ARG A 176 7.05 7.29 14.22
CA ARG A 176 6.46 8.30 13.33
C ARG A 176 5.20 7.79 12.64
N LEU A 177 4.90 6.48 12.70
CA LEU A 177 3.71 5.85 12.15
C LEU A 177 2.49 6.08 13.04
N ILE A 178 1.40 6.59 12.46
CA ILE A 178 0.12 6.86 13.14
C ILE A 178 -0.99 6.13 12.38
N ALA A 179 -1.84 5.40 13.09
CA ALA A 179 -3.03 4.80 12.52
C ALA A 179 -4.14 5.84 12.33
N LEU A 180 -4.69 5.95 11.13
CA LEU A 180 -5.94 6.67 10.89
C LEU A 180 -7.16 5.75 11.04
N PRO A 181 -8.32 6.26 11.44
CA PRO A 181 -9.54 5.48 11.57
C PRO A 181 -10.23 5.25 10.20
N ILE A 182 -9.45 5.10 9.14
CA ILE A 182 -9.90 4.80 7.78
C ILE A 182 -9.78 3.31 7.58
N MET A 183 -10.86 2.66 7.17
CA MET A 183 -10.81 1.25 6.80
C MET A 183 -10.32 1.10 5.36
N ILE A 184 -9.36 0.19 5.16
CA ILE A 184 -8.90 -0.22 3.85
C ILE A 184 -9.24 -1.69 3.63
N THR A 185 -9.99 -1.96 2.57
CA THR A 185 -10.40 -3.32 2.20
C THR A 185 -9.47 -3.87 1.14
N THR A 186 -8.85 -5.02 1.39
CA THR A 186 -8.01 -5.72 0.43
C THR A 186 -8.62 -7.06 0.01
N SER A 187 -8.18 -7.60 -1.13
CA SER A 187 -8.65 -8.88 -1.64
C SER A 187 -8.28 -10.05 -0.71
N SER A 188 -9.28 -10.87 -0.43
CA SER A 188 -9.14 -12.13 0.31
C SER A 188 -8.78 -13.33 -0.56
N GLU A 189 -8.75 -13.18 -1.89
CA GLU A 189 -8.61 -14.27 -2.86
C GLU A 189 -7.43 -15.20 -2.53
N LYS A 190 -6.26 -14.64 -2.28
CA LYS A 190 -5.07 -15.40 -1.92
C LYS A 190 -5.21 -16.16 -0.58
N TYR A 191 -5.97 -15.60 0.37
CA TYR A 191 -6.25 -16.25 1.65
C TYR A 191 -7.26 -17.37 1.50
N ILE A 192 -8.27 -17.20 0.66
CA ILE A 192 -9.25 -18.24 0.35
C ILE A 192 -8.57 -19.40 -0.38
N ALA A 193 -7.76 -19.12 -1.40
CA ALA A 193 -7.06 -20.14 -2.20
C ALA A 193 -6.03 -20.94 -1.39
N GLN A 194 -5.30 -20.30 -0.46
CA GLN A 194 -4.20 -20.94 0.28
C GLN A 194 -4.57 -21.34 1.71
N GLY A 195 -5.75 -20.97 2.20
CA GLY A 195 -6.19 -21.13 3.58
C GLY A 195 -5.70 -20.01 4.50
N TRP A 196 -6.62 -19.45 5.28
CA TRP A 196 -6.40 -18.29 6.14
C TRP A 196 -5.23 -18.47 7.12
N LEU A 197 -5.24 -19.58 7.85
CA LEU A 197 -4.20 -19.86 8.86
C LEU A 197 -2.84 -20.14 8.20
N ARG A 198 -2.83 -20.99 7.15
CA ARG A 198 -1.61 -21.35 6.44
C ARG A 198 -0.90 -20.12 5.87
N ARG A 199 -1.67 -19.22 5.21
CA ARG A 199 -1.11 -17.98 4.67
C ARG A 199 -0.67 -17.02 5.76
N GLY A 200 -1.45 -16.88 6.84
CA GLY A 200 -1.08 -16.07 8.00
C GLY A 200 0.23 -16.54 8.64
N PHE A 201 0.38 -17.83 8.88
CA PHE A 201 1.63 -18.42 9.40
C PHE A 201 2.80 -18.25 8.43
N ARG A 202 2.58 -18.43 7.13
CA ARG A 202 3.62 -18.21 6.12
C ARG A 202 4.13 -16.75 6.15
N ASN A 203 3.23 -15.79 6.18
CA ASN A 203 3.61 -14.36 6.25
C ASN A 203 4.36 -14.04 7.54
N LEU A 204 3.92 -14.60 8.67
CA LEU A 204 4.59 -14.43 9.96
C LEU A 204 5.99 -15.09 9.97
N ALA A 205 6.12 -16.27 9.38
CA ALA A 205 7.41 -16.97 9.27
C ALA A 205 8.40 -16.19 8.39
N LEU A 206 7.94 -15.59 7.28
CA LEU A 206 8.77 -14.73 6.44
C LEU A 206 9.22 -13.46 7.18
N LEU A 207 8.30 -12.81 7.91
CA LEU A 207 8.66 -11.68 8.75
C LEU A 207 9.72 -12.06 9.77
N PHE A 208 9.55 -13.19 10.46
CA PHE A 208 10.49 -13.65 11.47
C PHE A 208 11.87 -13.96 10.88
N GLN A 209 11.93 -14.64 9.73
CA GLN A 209 13.19 -14.88 9.00
C GLN A 209 13.86 -13.57 8.60
N PHE A 210 13.10 -12.58 8.13
CA PHE A 210 13.61 -11.25 7.82
C PHE A 210 14.22 -10.58 9.07
N LEU A 211 13.53 -10.61 10.19
CA LEU A 211 14.00 -10.03 11.47
C LEU A 211 15.24 -10.72 12.01
N LEU A 212 15.43 -12.00 11.70
CA LEU A 212 16.64 -12.78 12.02
C LEU A 212 17.80 -12.56 11.03
N GLY A 213 17.64 -11.67 10.04
CA GLY A 213 18.71 -11.27 9.12
C GLY A 213 18.70 -11.98 7.75
N THR A 214 17.66 -12.74 7.41
CA THR A 214 17.53 -13.27 6.04
C THR A 214 17.29 -12.12 5.07
N THR A 215 18.04 -12.08 3.94
CA THR A 215 17.94 -10.99 2.97
C THR A 215 16.62 -10.99 2.21
N PRO A 216 16.12 -9.82 1.76
CA PRO A 216 14.91 -9.72 0.94
C PRO A 216 14.95 -10.59 -0.32
N GLU A 217 16.11 -10.69 -0.98
CA GLU A 217 16.32 -11.48 -2.20
C GLU A 217 16.17 -12.99 -1.92
N ALA A 218 16.71 -13.47 -0.80
CA ALA A 218 16.57 -14.87 -0.38
C ALA A 218 15.11 -15.21 -0.03
N LEU A 219 14.41 -14.29 0.65
CA LEU A 219 12.99 -14.42 0.96
C LEU A 219 12.13 -14.39 -0.29
N TYR A 220 12.45 -13.53 -1.25
CA TYR A 220 11.75 -13.44 -2.54
C TYR A 220 11.81 -14.76 -3.30
N LYS A 221 13.00 -15.35 -3.45
CA LYS A 221 13.16 -16.67 -4.07
C LYS A 221 12.29 -17.74 -3.40
N LYS A 222 12.28 -17.75 -2.06
CA LYS A 222 11.47 -18.71 -1.27
C LYS A 222 9.96 -18.44 -1.36
N TYR A 223 9.56 -17.20 -1.58
CA TYR A 223 8.14 -16.83 -1.68
C TYR A 223 7.52 -17.24 -3.01
N TYR A 224 8.30 -17.21 -4.09
CA TYR A 224 7.84 -17.51 -5.46
C TYR A 224 8.30 -18.88 -5.99
N SER A 225 9.11 -19.66 -5.24
CA SER A 225 9.38 -21.09 -5.49
C SER A 225 8.26 -21.98 -4.97
#